data_288c87041ee3677d3efd6d00311f60ef
#
_entry.id   288c87041ee3677d3efd6d00311f60ef
#
_cell.length_a   1.000
_cell.length_b   1.000
_cell.length_c   1.000
_cell.angle_alpha   90.00
_cell.angle_beta   90.00
_cell.angle_gamma   90.00
#
_symmetry.space_group_name_H-M   'P 1'
#
loop_
_entity.id
_entity.type
_entity.pdbx_description
1 polymer ?
#
loop_
_entity_poly.entity_id
_entity_poly.type
_entity_poly.pdbx_seq_one_letter_code
_entity_poly.pdbx_strand_id
1 'polypeptide(L)'
;MFGTIFNTHTIKGSRSWLVLGPVRLQPAEFAKFATALALAKFMSRYGYDINNWKDFLKTITIILLPMLFIVMQRETGSALVYVAFFLMLYREGMTGSVLFTGVAMVFYFVVGIRYAEVPFFDTPTHVGRFVVLLAIQAFSAAMVGVYLRDWRQAFILFGACFGVTLVSLAFSLYVIPFDIYWIQLSMSALLIAWLLWQAMRTRLLPYLWIGLFAVGSVIFFHGASYALNHALQDHQRTRINVLLGLEEDLKGAGYNVHQSEIAIGSGGLEGKGFLNGTQTKLKYVPEQDTDFIFCTVGEEEGFLGAATVLLLFLALILRLIHLAERQPTAFGRIYGYCVLSVFLFHVFINVGMVLGLTPVIGIPLPFFSYGGSSLWGFTFLLFIFLRIDAGRNLLHQ
;
A
#
# COMPACT_ATOMS: atom_id res chain seq x y z
N MET A 1 -0.24 -18.84 14.90
CA MET A 1 -0.69 -17.45 15.07
C MET A 1 -1.52 -17.25 16.35
N PHE A 2 -2.59 -18.00 16.58
CA PHE A 2 -3.43 -17.81 17.78
C PHE A 2 -2.65 -17.97 19.09
N GLY A 3 -1.77 -18.97 19.18
CA GLY A 3 -0.94 -19.19 20.38
C GLY A 3 0.07 -18.09 20.71
N THR A 4 0.51 -17.31 19.71
CA THR A 4 1.48 -16.24 19.96
C THR A 4 0.84 -14.97 20.52
N ILE A 5 -0.46 -14.77 20.33
CA ILE A 5 -1.21 -13.63 20.89
C ILE A 5 -1.18 -13.70 22.43
N PHE A 6 -1.18 -14.91 22.99
CA PHE A 6 -1.12 -15.17 24.44
C PHE A 6 0.31 -15.33 24.98
N ASN A 7 1.34 -15.20 24.13
CA ASN A 7 2.72 -15.31 24.57
C ASN A 7 3.10 -14.10 25.41
N THR A 8 3.69 -14.35 26.58
CA THR A 8 4.16 -13.32 27.51
C THR A 8 5.48 -12.67 27.08
N HIS A 9 6.26 -13.35 26.20
CA HIS A 9 7.54 -12.83 25.73
C HIS A 9 7.32 -11.83 24.58
N THR A 10 7.65 -10.57 24.83
CA THR A 10 7.68 -9.52 23.83
C THR A 10 9.11 -9.33 23.32
N ILE A 11 9.31 -9.42 22.00
CA ILE A 11 10.58 -9.08 21.34
C ILE A 11 10.34 -7.81 20.53
N LYS A 12 11.09 -6.73 20.82
CA LYS A 12 10.95 -5.42 20.17
C LYS A 12 9.50 -4.89 20.17
N GLY A 13 8.74 -5.14 21.24
CA GLY A 13 7.35 -4.67 21.41
C GLY A 13 6.29 -5.50 20.69
N SER A 14 6.65 -6.52 19.89
CA SER A 14 5.73 -7.44 19.23
C SER A 14 5.63 -8.79 19.93
N ARG A 15 4.46 -9.43 19.84
CA ARG A 15 4.19 -10.78 20.39
C ARG A 15 4.14 -11.84 19.28
N SER A 16 4.96 -11.68 18.26
CA SER A 16 4.88 -12.44 17.01
C SER A 16 5.83 -13.62 16.92
N TRP A 17 6.72 -13.80 17.92
CA TRP A 17 7.77 -14.81 17.88
C TRP A 17 7.43 -16.05 18.71
N LEU A 18 7.58 -17.22 18.09
CA LEU A 18 7.63 -18.52 18.78
C LEU A 18 9.09 -18.86 19.07
N VAL A 19 9.43 -18.95 20.34
CA VAL A 19 10.76 -19.34 20.79
C VAL A 19 10.72 -20.84 21.13
N LEU A 20 11.39 -21.65 20.32
CA LEU A 20 11.51 -23.10 20.48
C LEU A 20 12.98 -23.45 20.77
N GLY A 21 13.43 -23.23 22.00
CA GLY A 21 14.84 -23.38 22.34
C GLY A 21 15.72 -22.39 21.58
N PRO A 22 16.72 -22.84 20.79
CA PRO A 22 17.59 -21.96 20.02
C PRO A 22 16.92 -21.37 18.75
N VAL A 23 15.79 -21.94 18.32
CA VAL A 23 15.11 -21.55 17.10
C VAL A 23 14.01 -20.56 17.41
N ARG A 24 14.02 -19.42 16.70
CA ARG A 24 12.96 -18.39 16.74
C ARG A 24 12.21 -18.41 15.43
N LEU A 25 10.92 -18.67 15.48
CA LEU A 25 10.05 -18.70 14.30
C LEU A 25 9.02 -17.58 14.38
N GLN A 26 8.81 -16.94 13.25
CA GLN A 26 7.78 -15.92 13.09
C GLN A 26 6.62 -16.50 12.26
N PRO A 27 5.48 -16.85 12.88
CA PRO A 27 4.37 -17.50 12.18
C PRO A 27 3.78 -16.67 11.05
N ALA A 28 3.92 -15.33 11.09
CA ALA A 28 3.46 -14.43 10.04
C ALA A 28 4.15 -14.72 8.69
N GLU A 29 5.43 -15.11 8.70
CA GLU A 29 6.18 -15.46 7.49
C GLU A 29 5.60 -16.70 6.82
N PHE A 30 5.24 -17.70 7.62
CA PHE A 30 4.65 -18.95 7.13
C PHE A 30 3.19 -18.75 6.69
N ALA A 31 2.47 -17.85 7.32
CA ALA A 31 1.08 -17.57 6.98
C ALA A 31 0.93 -16.98 5.57
N LYS A 32 1.92 -16.25 5.05
CA LYS A 32 1.91 -15.68 3.69
C LYS A 32 1.75 -16.77 2.63
N PHE A 33 2.61 -17.80 2.64
CA PHE A 33 2.49 -18.88 1.66
C PHE A 33 1.27 -19.77 1.89
N ALA A 34 0.87 -19.98 3.15
CA ALA A 34 -0.36 -20.72 3.45
C ALA A 34 -1.60 -20.01 2.92
N THR A 35 -1.67 -18.68 3.08
CA THR A 35 -2.75 -17.86 2.51
C THR A 35 -2.73 -17.89 0.98
N ALA A 36 -1.55 -17.80 0.36
CA ALA A 36 -1.40 -17.89 -1.09
C ALA A 36 -1.93 -19.23 -1.63
N LEU A 37 -1.61 -20.36 -0.97
CA LEU A 37 -2.14 -21.68 -1.30
C LEU A 37 -3.65 -21.78 -1.11
N ALA A 38 -4.16 -21.23 0.00
CA ALA A 38 -5.60 -21.21 0.28
C ALA A 38 -6.38 -20.40 -0.77
N LEU A 39 -5.87 -19.22 -1.15
CA LEU A 39 -6.44 -18.40 -2.22
C LEU A 39 -6.42 -19.13 -3.56
N ALA A 40 -5.27 -19.70 -3.94
CA ALA A 40 -5.14 -20.45 -5.19
C ALA A 40 -6.13 -21.64 -5.23
N LYS A 41 -6.24 -22.40 -4.13
CA LYS A 41 -7.19 -23.51 -4.03
C LYS A 41 -8.64 -23.07 -4.07
N PHE A 42 -8.98 -22.00 -3.36
CA PHE A 42 -10.35 -21.51 -3.29
C PHE A 42 -10.81 -20.93 -4.64
N MET A 43 -9.98 -20.07 -5.25
CA MET A 43 -10.32 -19.39 -6.50
C MET A 43 -10.22 -20.29 -7.74
N SER A 44 -9.45 -21.39 -7.68
CA SER A 44 -9.39 -22.38 -8.78
C SER A 44 -10.56 -23.35 -8.82
N ARG A 45 -11.51 -23.24 -7.90
CA ARG A 45 -12.68 -24.11 -7.83
C ARG A 45 -13.61 -23.88 -9.03
N TYR A 46 -14.20 -24.96 -9.55
CA TYR A 46 -15.21 -24.87 -10.61
C TYR A 46 -16.39 -23.98 -10.18
N GLY A 47 -16.81 -23.08 -11.06
CA GLY A 47 -17.89 -22.12 -10.80
C GLY A 47 -17.51 -20.95 -9.89
N TYR A 48 -16.23 -20.73 -9.57
CA TYR A 48 -15.78 -19.51 -8.88
C TYR A 48 -15.92 -18.29 -9.80
N ASP A 49 -16.55 -17.24 -9.28
CA ASP A 49 -16.62 -15.94 -9.96
C ASP A 49 -16.33 -14.83 -8.96
N ILE A 50 -15.24 -14.08 -9.20
CA ILE A 50 -14.82 -12.96 -8.35
C ILE A 50 -15.85 -11.81 -8.32
N ASN A 51 -16.68 -11.69 -9.35
CA ASN A 51 -17.75 -10.68 -9.40
C ASN A 51 -19.00 -11.11 -8.59
N ASN A 52 -19.09 -12.38 -8.19
CA ASN A 52 -20.11 -12.84 -7.27
C ASN A 52 -19.78 -12.38 -5.85
N TRP A 53 -20.65 -11.59 -5.25
CA TRP A 53 -20.46 -11.03 -3.91
C TRP A 53 -20.13 -12.08 -2.83
N LYS A 54 -20.73 -13.27 -2.89
CA LYS A 54 -20.46 -14.35 -1.93
C LYS A 54 -19.06 -14.91 -2.06
N ASP A 55 -18.58 -15.11 -3.28
CA ASP A 55 -17.25 -15.65 -3.53
C ASP A 55 -16.19 -14.57 -3.26
N PHE A 56 -16.46 -13.31 -3.64
CA PHE A 56 -15.62 -12.17 -3.30
C PHE A 56 -15.44 -12.00 -1.78
N LEU A 57 -16.55 -12.04 -1.01
CA LEU A 57 -16.49 -11.90 0.44
C LEU A 57 -15.67 -13.03 1.09
N LYS A 58 -15.81 -14.28 0.63
CA LYS A 58 -15.01 -15.41 1.11
C LYS A 58 -13.51 -15.22 0.78
N THR A 59 -13.21 -14.75 -0.43
CA THR A 59 -11.82 -14.46 -0.85
C THR A 59 -11.20 -13.38 0.03
N ILE A 60 -11.92 -12.29 0.26
CA ILE A 60 -11.48 -11.22 1.16
C ILE A 60 -11.31 -11.72 2.59
N THR A 61 -12.20 -12.59 3.07
CA THR A 61 -12.07 -13.19 4.40
C THR A 61 -10.80 -14.04 4.54
N ILE A 62 -10.40 -14.79 3.50
CA ILE A 62 -9.14 -15.56 3.50
C ILE A 62 -7.92 -14.64 3.63
N ILE A 63 -7.98 -13.43 3.07
CA ILE A 63 -6.90 -12.43 3.17
C ILE A 63 -6.95 -11.71 4.52
N LEU A 64 -8.12 -11.24 4.93
CA LEU A 64 -8.26 -10.40 6.12
C LEU A 64 -8.11 -11.16 7.42
N LEU A 65 -8.49 -12.45 7.47
CA LEU A 65 -8.41 -13.22 8.71
C LEU A 65 -6.96 -13.38 9.23
N PRO A 66 -5.98 -13.82 8.43
CA PRO A 66 -4.58 -13.83 8.87
C PRO A 66 -4.05 -12.43 9.17
N MET A 67 -4.39 -11.44 8.34
CA MET A 67 -4.01 -10.05 8.55
C MET A 67 -4.48 -9.53 9.92
N LEU A 68 -5.73 -9.81 10.31
CA LEU A 68 -6.28 -9.43 11.61
C LEU A 68 -5.47 -10.05 12.77
N PHE A 69 -5.15 -11.35 12.69
CA PHE A 69 -4.33 -12.00 13.71
C PHE A 69 -2.93 -11.40 13.83
N ILE A 70 -2.33 -10.97 12.72
CA ILE A 70 -1.00 -10.31 12.72
C ILE A 70 -1.09 -8.92 13.35
N VAL A 71 -2.14 -8.14 13.03
CA VAL A 71 -2.39 -6.84 13.66
C VAL A 71 -2.58 -6.97 15.18
N MET A 72 -3.31 -8.01 15.64
CA MET A 72 -3.46 -8.30 17.07
C MET A 72 -2.13 -8.64 17.76
N GLN A 73 -1.12 -9.13 17.03
CA GLN A 73 0.24 -9.37 17.51
C GLN A 73 1.10 -8.10 17.56
N ARG A 74 0.54 -6.94 17.22
CA ARG A 74 1.21 -5.63 17.09
C ARG A 74 2.30 -5.62 16.02
N GLU A 75 2.12 -6.36 14.95
CA GLU A 75 3.07 -6.48 13.86
C GLU A 75 2.46 -5.94 12.56
N THR A 76 2.40 -4.61 12.47
CA THR A 76 1.75 -3.91 11.36
C THR A 76 2.47 -4.11 10.02
N GLY A 77 3.80 -4.27 10.04
CA GLY A 77 4.60 -4.49 8.84
C GLY A 77 4.20 -5.74 8.08
N SER A 78 4.23 -6.90 8.75
CA SER A 78 3.83 -8.17 8.15
C SER A 78 2.35 -8.20 7.74
N ALA A 79 1.48 -7.47 8.46
CA ALA A 79 0.06 -7.34 8.09
C ALA A 79 -0.12 -6.59 6.77
N LEU A 80 0.66 -5.52 6.55
CA LEU A 80 0.55 -4.69 5.35
C LEU A 80 0.89 -5.47 4.06
N VAL A 81 1.73 -6.52 4.15
CA VAL A 81 2.05 -7.39 3.01
C VAL A 81 0.80 -8.04 2.41
N TYR A 82 -0.24 -8.30 3.21
CA TYR A 82 -1.49 -8.89 2.71
C TYR A 82 -2.25 -7.98 1.75
N VAL A 83 -2.01 -6.67 1.79
CA VAL A 83 -2.55 -5.73 0.80
C VAL A 83 -2.01 -6.03 -0.61
N ALA A 84 -0.82 -6.62 -0.72
CA ALA A 84 -0.28 -7.02 -2.01
C ALA A 84 -1.17 -8.02 -2.77
N PHE A 85 -1.94 -8.87 -2.07
CA PHE A 85 -2.86 -9.81 -2.72
C PHE A 85 -3.95 -9.14 -3.56
N PHE A 86 -4.23 -7.84 -3.34
CA PHE A 86 -5.13 -7.09 -4.21
C PHE A 86 -4.62 -6.97 -5.65
N LEU A 87 -3.28 -7.01 -5.88
CA LEU A 87 -2.70 -7.05 -7.22
C LEU A 87 -3.08 -8.36 -7.94
N MET A 88 -3.00 -9.48 -7.22
CA MET A 88 -3.46 -10.79 -7.74
C MET A 88 -4.97 -10.78 -8.03
N LEU A 89 -5.80 -10.24 -7.12
CA LEU A 89 -7.24 -10.15 -7.33
C LEU A 89 -7.59 -9.29 -8.56
N TYR A 90 -6.88 -8.19 -8.76
CA TYR A 90 -7.04 -7.35 -9.95
C TYR A 90 -6.72 -8.12 -11.22
N ARG A 91 -5.63 -8.91 -11.23
CA ARG A 91 -5.26 -9.76 -12.37
C ARG A 91 -6.30 -10.85 -12.66
N GLU A 92 -6.93 -11.41 -11.63
CA GLU A 92 -7.97 -12.45 -11.77
C GLU A 92 -9.38 -11.87 -12.05
N GLY A 93 -9.47 -10.60 -12.41
CA GLY A 93 -10.70 -9.98 -12.93
C GLY A 93 -11.50 -9.17 -11.91
N MET A 94 -10.93 -8.84 -10.77
CA MET A 94 -11.55 -7.86 -9.86
C MET A 94 -11.72 -6.52 -10.58
N THR A 95 -12.87 -5.88 -10.38
CA THR A 95 -13.15 -4.60 -11.03
C THR A 95 -12.10 -3.54 -10.67
N GLY A 96 -11.60 -2.83 -11.69
CA GLY A 96 -10.60 -1.76 -11.50
C GLY A 96 -11.05 -0.64 -10.57
N SER A 97 -12.37 -0.49 -10.34
CA SER A 97 -12.92 0.49 -9.39
C SER A 97 -12.45 0.27 -7.96
N VAL A 98 -12.26 -0.98 -7.53
CA VAL A 98 -11.76 -1.28 -6.17
C VAL A 98 -10.32 -0.80 -6.02
N LEU A 99 -9.47 -1.11 -6.99
CA LEU A 99 -8.08 -0.64 -7.01
C LEU A 99 -8.00 0.88 -7.07
N PHE A 100 -8.80 1.49 -7.95
CA PHE A 100 -8.89 2.94 -8.08
C PHE A 100 -9.33 3.61 -6.76
N THR A 101 -10.33 3.04 -6.08
CA THR A 101 -10.77 3.55 -4.77
C THR A 101 -9.65 3.49 -3.74
N GLY A 102 -8.89 2.39 -3.69
CA GLY A 102 -7.74 2.26 -2.79
C GLY A 102 -6.67 3.32 -3.06
N VAL A 103 -6.30 3.53 -4.33
CA VAL A 103 -5.32 4.56 -4.74
C VAL A 103 -5.84 5.96 -4.42
N ALA A 104 -7.12 6.24 -4.69
CA ALA A 104 -7.73 7.52 -4.37
C ALA A 104 -7.71 7.81 -2.85
N MET A 105 -7.99 6.80 -2.02
CA MET A 105 -7.91 6.93 -0.55
C MET A 105 -6.49 7.23 -0.07
N VAL A 106 -5.48 6.57 -0.63
CA VAL A 106 -4.07 6.88 -0.33
C VAL A 106 -3.75 8.32 -0.72
N PHE A 107 -4.18 8.75 -1.90
CA PHE A 107 -4.00 10.13 -2.36
C PHE A 107 -4.65 11.14 -1.39
N TYR A 108 -5.91 10.91 -0.98
CA TYR A 108 -6.61 11.78 -0.03
C TYR A 108 -5.91 11.83 1.33
N PHE A 109 -5.40 10.70 1.80
CA PHE A 109 -4.66 10.61 3.05
C PHE A 109 -3.36 11.43 2.99
N VAL A 110 -2.54 11.17 1.97
CA VAL A 110 -1.23 11.83 1.82
C VAL A 110 -1.38 13.33 1.62
N VAL A 111 -2.20 13.75 0.66
CA VAL A 111 -2.39 15.18 0.35
C VAL A 111 -3.12 15.90 1.48
N GLY A 112 -4.14 15.26 2.04
CA GLY A 112 -4.94 15.84 3.12
C GLY A 112 -4.13 16.12 4.38
N ILE A 113 -3.18 15.25 4.73
CA ILE A 113 -2.36 15.41 5.94
C ILE A 113 -1.13 16.28 5.63
N ARG A 114 -0.42 16.02 4.53
CA ARG A 114 0.81 16.76 4.18
C ARG A 114 0.59 18.26 4.06
N TYR A 115 -0.56 18.65 3.51
CA TYR A 115 -0.91 20.05 3.27
C TYR A 115 -2.07 20.55 4.17
N ALA A 116 -2.26 19.91 5.33
CA ALA A 116 -3.34 20.22 6.25
C ALA A 116 -3.26 21.64 6.83
N GLU A 117 -2.05 22.16 7.04
CA GLU A 117 -1.78 23.47 7.64
C GLU A 117 -1.23 24.49 6.63
N VAL A 118 -1.00 24.10 5.39
CA VAL A 118 -0.49 24.99 4.35
C VAL A 118 -1.64 25.85 3.81
N PRO A 119 -1.58 27.19 3.93
CA PRO A 119 -2.63 28.06 3.41
C PRO A 119 -2.63 28.05 1.88
N PHE A 120 -3.80 28.14 1.28
CA PHE A 120 -3.96 28.20 -0.18
C PHE A 120 -4.01 29.67 -0.61
N PHE A 121 -2.88 30.18 -1.12
CA PHE A 121 -2.63 31.62 -1.35
C PHE A 121 -2.91 32.42 -0.06
N ASP A 122 -3.43 33.65 -0.19
CA ASP A 122 -3.79 34.51 0.91
C ASP A 122 -5.23 34.28 1.43
N THR A 123 -5.72 33.03 1.33
CA THR A 123 -7.06 32.66 1.79
C THR A 123 -7.00 31.88 3.11
N PRO A 124 -8.06 31.88 3.93
CA PRO A 124 -8.13 31.05 5.14
C PRO A 124 -8.33 29.56 4.86
N THR A 125 -8.36 29.15 3.58
CA THR A 125 -8.54 27.77 3.16
C THR A 125 -7.18 27.08 3.09
N HIS A 126 -7.08 25.84 3.58
CA HIS A 126 -5.86 25.05 3.51
C HIS A 126 -5.79 24.23 2.21
N VAL A 127 -4.56 24.13 1.64
CA VAL A 127 -4.29 23.40 0.39
C VAL A 127 -4.80 21.96 0.43
N GLY A 128 -4.55 21.23 1.53
CA GLY A 128 -4.96 19.85 1.66
C GLY A 128 -6.46 19.64 1.49
N ARG A 129 -7.27 20.48 2.17
CA ARG A 129 -8.74 20.45 2.08
C ARG A 129 -9.23 20.82 0.68
N PHE A 130 -8.64 21.87 0.10
CA PHE A 130 -8.99 22.34 -1.24
C PHE A 130 -8.75 21.30 -2.31
N VAL A 131 -7.55 20.73 -2.36
CA VAL A 131 -7.15 19.75 -3.39
C VAL A 131 -7.92 18.44 -3.24
N VAL A 132 -8.10 17.94 -2.02
CA VAL A 132 -8.81 16.66 -1.81
C VAL A 132 -10.29 16.76 -2.20
N LEU A 133 -11.00 17.81 -1.81
CA LEU A 133 -12.40 17.97 -2.20
C LEU A 133 -12.56 18.14 -3.70
N LEU A 134 -11.66 18.91 -4.35
CA LEU A 134 -11.64 19.04 -5.79
C LEU A 134 -11.37 17.69 -6.48
N ALA A 135 -10.45 16.88 -5.95
CA ALA A 135 -10.16 15.55 -6.47
C ALA A 135 -11.35 14.59 -6.32
N ILE A 136 -12.07 14.62 -5.19
CA ILE A 136 -13.30 13.83 -5.00
C ILE A 136 -14.35 14.18 -6.08
N GLN A 137 -14.54 15.46 -6.35
CA GLN A 137 -15.47 15.93 -7.40
C GLN A 137 -15.01 15.49 -8.78
N ALA A 138 -13.73 15.66 -9.10
CA ALA A 138 -13.14 15.26 -10.38
C ALA A 138 -13.23 13.75 -10.61
N PHE A 139 -12.88 12.94 -9.61
CA PHE A 139 -12.93 11.48 -9.72
C PHE A 139 -14.37 10.96 -9.85
N SER A 140 -15.31 11.54 -9.09
CA SER A 140 -16.72 11.18 -9.20
C SER A 140 -17.28 11.53 -10.59
N ALA A 141 -16.94 12.70 -11.13
CA ALA A 141 -17.33 13.09 -12.48
C ALA A 141 -16.67 12.19 -13.55
N ALA A 142 -15.38 11.90 -13.42
CA ALA A 142 -14.68 10.99 -14.33
C ALA A 142 -15.29 9.59 -14.34
N MET A 143 -15.70 9.06 -13.16
CA MET A 143 -16.39 7.78 -13.06
C MET A 143 -17.74 7.79 -13.82
N VAL A 144 -18.48 8.91 -13.83
CA VAL A 144 -19.68 9.07 -14.67
C VAL A 144 -19.32 8.91 -16.14
N GLY A 145 -18.24 9.58 -16.60
CA GLY A 145 -17.77 9.47 -17.99
C GLY A 145 -17.38 8.04 -18.38
N VAL A 146 -16.66 7.33 -17.50
CA VAL A 146 -16.13 5.97 -17.76
C VAL A 146 -17.24 4.90 -17.67
N TYR A 147 -18.00 4.87 -16.59
CA TYR A 147 -18.97 3.78 -16.35
C TYR A 147 -20.30 3.94 -17.05
N LEU A 148 -20.74 5.18 -17.25
CA LEU A 148 -21.99 5.48 -17.97
C LEU A 148 -21.74 5.85 -19.44
N ARG A 149 -20.45 5.99 -19.84
CA ARG A 149 -20.01 6.42 -21.17
C ARG A 149 -20.61 7.79 -21.57
N ASP A 150 -20.92 8.63 -20.60
CA ASP A 150 -21.49 9.96 -20.81
C ASP A 150 -20.49 11.04 -20.39
N TRP A 151 -19.52 11.29 -21.23
CA TRP A 151 -18.51 12.33 -21.02
C TRP A 151 -19.11 13.74 -21.00
N ARG A 152 -20.24 13.95 -21.68
CA ARG A 152 -20.93 15.24 -21.68
C ARG A 152 -21.43 15.58 -20.26
N GLN A 153 -22.09 14.63 -19.60
CA GLN A 153 -22.51 14.80 -18.20
C GLN A 153 -21.31 14.95 -17.27
N ALA A 154 -20.26 14.16 -17.45
CA ALA A 154 -19.05 14.25 -16.65
C ALA A 154 -18.42 15.66 -16.70
N PHE A 155 -18.28 16.24 -17.90
CA PHE A 155 -17.73 17.59 -18.07
C PHE A 155 -18.67 18.67 -17.51
N ILE A 156 -19.99 18.52 -17.61
CA ILE A 156 -20.96 19.47 -17.03
C ILE A 156 -20.85 19.43 -15.49
N LEU A 157 -20.83 18.24 -14.89
CA LEU A 157 -20.73 18.08 -13.43
C LEU A 157 -19.42 18.64 -12.89
N PHE A 158 -18.31 18.25 -13.50
CA PHE A 158 -17.00 18.77 -13.08
C PHE A 158 -16.89 20.27 -13.33
N GLY A 159 -17.32 20.75 -14.50
CA GLY A 159 -17.29 22.15 -14.87
C GLY A 159 -18.13 23.02 -13.94
N ALA A 160 -19.30 22.55 -13.51
CA ALA A 160 -20.13 23.25 -12.54
C ALA A 160 -19.43 23.34 -11.16
N CYS A 161 -18.91 22.22 -10.64
CA CYS A 161 -18.19 22.20 -9.35
C CYS A 161 -16.93 23.06 -9.42
N PHE A 162 -16.13 22.90 -10.48
CA PHE A 162 -14.89 23.64 -10.67
C PHE A 162 -15.14 25.14 -10.90
N GLY A 163 -16.16 25.49 -11.70
CA GLY A 163 -16.54 26.88 -11.96
C GLY A 163 -16.96 27.61 -10.69
N VAL A 164 -17.82 27.01 -9.85
CA VAL A 164 -18.20 27.57 -8.56
C VAL A 164 -16.98 27.71 -7.64
N THR A 165 -16.08 26.70 -7.63
CA THR A 165 -14.85 26.77 -6.85
C THR A 165 -13.94 27.91 -7.31
N LEU A 166 -13.76 28.10 -8.65
CA LEU A 166 -12.97 29.22 -9.19
C LEU A 166 -13.55 30.58 -8.87
N VAL A 167 -14.87 30.75 -9.02
CA VAL A 167 -15.57 32.01 -8.67
C VAL A 167 -15.41 32.30 -7.17
N SER A 168 -15.58 31.29 -6.32
CA SER A 168 -15.39 31.40 -4.88
C SER A 168 -13.96 31.77 -4.51
N LEU A 169 -12.98 31.19 -5.21
CA LEU A 169 -11.56 31.51 -5.03
C LEU A 169 -11.27 32.97 -5.43
N ALA A 170 -11.74 33.39 -6.60
CA ALA A 170 -11.59 34.76 -7.03
C ALA A 170 -12.23 35.76 -6.06
N PHE A 171 -13.42 35.43 -5.56
CA PHE A 171 -14.11 36.29 -4.58
C PHE A 171 -13.38 36.34 -3.24
N SER A 172 -12.85 35.20 -2.76
CA SER A 172 -12.07 35.14 -1.51
C SER A 172 -10.73 35.89 -1.62
N LEU A 173 -10.10 35.93 -2.81
CA LEU A 173 -8.83 36.62 -3.01
C LEU A 173 -9.01 38.14 -3.20
N TYR A 174 -10.07 38.58 -3.87
CA TYR A 174 -10.18 39.97 -4.31
C TYR A 174 -11.22 40.82 -3.55
N VAL A 175 -12.18 40.18 -2.86
CA VAL A 175 -13.30 40.89 -2.24
C VAL A 175 -13.33 40.72 -0.72
N ILE A 176 -13.53 39.51 -0.23
CA ILE A 176 -13.60 39.20 1.20
C ILE A 176 -12.99 37.85 1.45
N PRO A 177 -11.94 37.73 2.30
CA PRO A 177 -11.34 36.45 2.62
C PRO A 177 -12.31 35.57 3.41
N PHE A 178 -12.69 34.41 2.86
CA PHE A 178 -13.52 33.41 3.53
C PHE A 178 -13.00 32.00 3.20
N ASP A 179 -13.38 31.01 4.02
CA ASP A 179 -12.95 29.62 3.82
C ASP A 179 -13.78 28.95 2.71
N ILE A 180 -13.13 28.71 1.57
CA ILE A 180 -13.72 28.07 0.37
C ILE A 180 -14.12 26.62 0.65
N TYR A 181 -13.54 26.00 1.70
CA TYR A 181 -13.85 24.65 2.10
C TYR A 181 -15.37 24.39 2.24
N TRP A 182 -16.12 25.31 2.85
CA TRP A 182 -17.56 25.13 3.03
C TRP A 182 -18.33 25.13 1.74
N ILE A 183 -17.90 25.91 0.74
CA ILE A 183 -18.51 25.92 -0.59
C ILE A 183 -18.19 24.62 -1.34
N GLN A 184 -16.94 24.17 -1.32
CA GLN A 184 -16.57 22.90 -1.93
C GLN A 184 -17.26 21.70 -1.28
N LEU A 185 -17.40 21.70 0.04
CA LEU A 185 -18.13 20.67 0.76
C LEU A 185 -19.61 20.66 0.36
N SER A 186 -20.23 21.84 0.26
CA SER A 186 -21.62 21.98 -0.19
C SER A 186 -21.80 21.49 -1.63
N MET A 187 -20.86 21.83 -2.54
CA MET A 187 -20.87 21.34 -3.90
C MET A 187 -20.68 19.82 -3.99
N SER A 188 -19.84 19.26 -3.14
CA SER A 188 -19.68 17.80 -3.03
C SER A 188 -20.98 17.14 -2.55
N ALA A 189 -21.65 17.72 -1.55
CA ALA A 189 -22.96 17.24 -1.07
C ALA A 189 -24.04 17.32 -2.15
N LEU A 190 -24.10 18.42 -2.93
CA LEU A 190 -25.01 18.54 -4.07
C LEU A 190 -24.72 17.53 -5.17
N LEU A 191 -23.46 17.30 -5.49
CA LEU A 191 -23.04 16.27 -6.44
C LEU A 191 -23.48 14.88 -5.99
N ILE A 192 -23.27 14.54 -4.73
CA ILE A 192 -23.70 13.28 -4.13
C ILE A 192 -25.22 13.15 -4.19
N ALA A 193 -25.95 14.18 -3.77
CA ALA A 193 -27.41 14.19 -3.80
C ALA A 193 -27.94 13.99 -5.23
N TRP A 194 -27.33 14.65 -6.20
CA TRP A 194 -27.68 14.49 -7.62
C TRP A 194 -27.40 13.05 -8.12
N LEU A 195 -26.25 12.47 -7.78
CA LEU A 195 -25.91 11.10 -8.14
C LEU A 195 -26.91 10.08 -7.56
N LEU A 196 -27.25 10.22 -6.28
CA LEU A 196 -28.22 9.35 -5.62
C LEU A 196 -29.63 9.54 -6.18
N TRP A 197 -30.03 10.78 -6.48
CA TRP A 197 -31.30 11.06 -7.15
C TRP A 197 -31.37 10.42 -8.54
N GLN A 198 -30.29 10.54 -9.34
CA GLN A 198 -30.22 9.87 -10.65
C GLN A 198 -30.27 8.35 -10.51
N ALA A 199 -29.62 7.78 -9.51
CA ALA A 199 -29.70 6.34 -9.23
C ALA A 199 -31.15 5.88 -8.98
N MET A 200 -31.90 6.65 -8.21
CA MET A 200 -33.33 6.36 -7.94
C MET A 200 -34.21 6.56 -9.17
N ARG A 201 -33.97 7.65 -9.96
CA ARG A 201 -34.76 7.98 -11.12
C ARG A 201 -34.55 7.03 -12.30
N THR A 202 -33.27 6.71 -12.59
CA THR A 202 -32.91 5.89 -13.76
C THR A 202 -32.82 4.39 -13.43
N ARG A 203 -32.77 4.04 -12.14
CA ARG A 203 -32.51 2.69 -11.61
C ARG A 203 -31.20 2.07 -12.11
N LEU A 204 -30.24 2.92 -12.55
CA LEU A 204 -28.93 2.46 -13.00
C LEU A 204 -27.99 2.35 -11.80
N LEU A 205 -27.53 1.13 -11.52
CA LEU A 205 -26.60 0.83 -10.42
C LEU A 205 -25.27 1.63 -10.44
N PRO A 206 -24.68 1.94 -11.61
CA PRO A 206 -23.46 2.76 -11.63
C PRO A 206 -23.60 4.12 -10.92
N TYR A 207 -24.71 4.83 -11.04
CA TYR A 207 -24.91 6.08 -10.30
C TYR A 207 -24.88 5.87 -8.78
N LEU A 208 -25.47 4.75 -8.31
CA LEU A 208 -25.44 4.41 -6.88
C LEU A 208 -23.99 4.14 -6.40
N TRP A 209 -23.22 3.35 -7.16
CA TRP A 209 -21.83 3.04 -6.80
C TRP A 209 -20.94 4.29 -6.82
N ILE A 210 -21.11 5.18 -7.78
CA ILE A 210 -20.38 6.46 -7.85
C ILE A 210 -20.77 7.36 -6.67
N GLY A 211 -22.06 7.43 -6.33
CA GLY A 211 -22.54 8.15 -5.15
C GLY A 211 -21.96 7.61 -3.85
N LEU A 212 -21.94 6.27 -3.68
CA LEU A 212 -21.32 5.62 -2.51
C LEU A 212 -19.80 5.85 -2.46
N PHE A 213 -19.11 5.84 -3.60
CA PHE A 213 -17.70 6.20 -3.67
C PHE A 213 -17.47 7.65 -3.21
N ALA A 214 -18.27 8.61 -3.66
CA ALA A 214 -18.15 10.00 -3.28
C ALA A 214 -18.43 10.21 -1.78
N VAL A 215 -19.49 9.61 -1.24
CA VAL A 215 -19.80 9.61 0.21
C VAL A 215 -18.65 9.01 1.00
N GLY A 216 -18.19 7.80 0.62
CA GLY A 216 -17.10 7.11 1.28
C GLY A 216 -15.80 7.90 1.25
N SER A 217 -15.51 8.59 0.14
CA SER A 217 -14.33 9.47 -0.01
C SER A 217 -14.37 10.65 0.95
N VAL A 218 -15.52 11.32 1.09
CA VAL A 218 -15.69 12.44 2.01
C VAL A 218 -15.57 11.96 3.46
N ILE A 219 -16.21 10.85 3.81
CA ILE A 219 -16.12 10.27 5.17
C ILE A 219 -14.68 9.86 5.47
N PHE A 220 -14.01 9.19 4.53
CA PHE A 220 -12.61 8.76 4.70
C PHE A 220 -11.69 9.96 4.90
N PHE A 221 -11.82 11.01 4.10
CA PHE A 221 -10.99 12.20 4.21
C PHE A 221 -11.08 12.86 5.60
N HIS A 222 -12.30 13.04 6.12
CA HIS A 222 -12.50 13.62 7.45
C HIS A 222 -12.12 12.66 8.58
N GLY A 223 -12.40 11.36 8.40
CA GLY A 223 -12.05 10.32 9.35
C GLY A 223 -10.54 10.05 9.43
N ALA A 224 -9.81 10.24 8.33
CA ALA A 224 -8.37 9.98 8.26
C ALA A 224 -7.57 10.87 9.22
N SER A 225 -7.88 12.18 9.25
CA SER A 225 -7.24 13.13 10.17
C SER A 225 -7.60 12.81 11.63
N TYR A 226 -8.84 12.42 11.88
CA TYR A 226 -9.28 12.00 13.22
C TYR A 226 -8.58 10.72 13.66
N ALA A 227 -8.49 9.71 12.77
CA ALA A 227 -7.83 8.45 13.05
C ALA A 227 -6.33 8.63 13.31
N LEU A 228 -5.64 9.47 12.53
CA LEU A 228 -4.23 9.77 12.74
C LEU A 228 -3.98 10.34 14.14
N ASN A 229 -4.85 11.23 14.61
CA ASN A 229 -4.66 11.94 15.87
C ASN A 229 -5.13 11.16 17.10
N HIS A 230 -6.11 10.25 16.98
CA HIS A 230 -6.77 9.61 18.13
C HIS A 230 -6.71 8.07 18.12
N ALA A 231 -6.56 7.42 16.94
CA ALA A 231 -6.59 5.97 16.83
C ALA A 231 -5.20 5.32 16.73
N LEU A 232 -4.20 6.06 16.24
CA LEU A 232 -2.83 5.57 16.11
C LEU A 232 -2.04 5.78 17.39
N GLN A 233 -1.13 4.84 17.67
CA GLN A 233 -0.15 4.99 18.75
C GLN A 233 0.88 6.06 18.38
N ASP A 234 1.44 6.76 19.38
CA ASP A 234 2.37 7.88 19.16
C ASP A 234 3.53 7.52 18.22
N HIS A 235 4.15 6.35 18.39
CA HIS A 235 5.23 5.90 17.52
C HIS A 235 4.81 5.65 16.06
N GLN A 236 3.55 5.30 15.80
CA GLN A 236 3.01 5.12 14.44
C GLN A 236 2.70 6.47 13.80
N ARG A 237 2.15 7.38 14.59
CA ARG A 237 1.88 8.75 14.18
C ARG A 237 3.17 9.46 13.80
N THR A 238 4.20 9.41 14.65
CA THR A 238 5.52 10.00 14.37
C THR A 238 6.11 9.47 13.06
N ARG A 239 6.04 8.15 12.78
CA ARG A 239 6.52 7.59 11.50
C ARG A 239 5.81 8.15 10.28
N ILE A 240 4.51 8.39 10.38
CA ILE A 240 3.72 8.98 9.29
C ILE A 240 4.06 10.46 9.14
N ASN A 241 4.17 11.20 10.24
CA ASN A 241 4.51 12.61 10.23
C ASN A 241 5.92 12.85 9.65
N VAL A 242 6.89 12.03 10.03
CA VAL A 242 8.26 12.08 9.48
C VAL A 242 8.26 11.79 7.98
N LEU A 243 7.54 10.75 7.53
CA LEU A 243 7.42 10.45 6.10
C LEU A 243 6.82 11.62 5.31
N LEU A 244 5.80 12.25 5.88
CA LEU A 244 5.13 13.39 5.24
C LEU A 244 5.92 14.70 5.39
N GLY A 245 7.07 14.69 6.09
CA GLY A 245 7.91 15.87 6.33
C GLY A 245 7.21 16.91 7.20
N LEU A 246 6.36 16.48 8.13
CA LEU A 246 5.68 17.33 9.11
C LEU A 246 6.47 17.46 10.41
N GLU A 247 7.28 16.46 10.73
CA GLU A 247 8.15 16.43 11.91
C GLU A 247 9.54 15.94 11.51
N GLU A 248 10.57 16.55 12.10
CA GLU A 248 11.95 16.08 12.02
C GLU A 248 12.27 15.24 13.26
N ASP A 249 12.12 13.93 13.16
CA ASP A 249 12.52 13.01 14.24
C ASP A 249 13.98 12.57 14.06
N LEU A 250 14.89 13.40 14.53
CA LEU A 250 16.34 13.14 14.47
C LEU A 250 16.81 12.09 15.49
N LYS A 251 15.93 11.50 16.30
CA LYS A 251 16.29 10.51 17.34
C LYS A 251 15.56 9.17 17.22
N GLY A 252 14.53 9.07 16.36
CA GLY A 252 13.69 7.89 16.20
C GLY A 252 13.64 7.34 14.77
N ALA A 253 12.44 7.20 14.22
CA ALA A 253 12.24 6.63 12.88
C ALA A 253 12.88 7.47 11.76
N GLY A 254 12.87 8.81 11.89
CA GLY A 254 13.52 9.72 10.96
C GLY A 254 15.04 9.62 10.98
N TYR A 255 15.63 9.36 12.15
CA TYR A 255 17.05 9.11 12.27
C TYR A 255 17.52 7.93 11.40
N ASN A 256 16.79 6.82 11.42
CA ASN A 256 17.15 5.63 10.65
C ASN A 256 17.15 5.92 9.13
N VAL A 257 16.13 6.63 8.64
CA VAL A 257 16.04 7.02 7.22
C VAL A 257 17.18 7.99 6.86
N HIS A 258 17.37 9.02 7.65
CA HIS A 258 18.43 10.01 7.40
C HIS A 258 19.83 9.38 7.40
N GLN A 259 20.11 8.48 8.35
CA GLN A 259 21.39 7.75 8.39
C GLN A 259 21.53 6.79 7.19
N SER A 260 20.43 6.17 6.74
CA SER A 260 20.47 5.30 5.55
C SER A 260 20.73 6.09 4.27
N GLU A 261 20.16 7.29 4.13
CA GLU A 261 20.44 8.21 3.00
C GLU A 261 21.88 8.68 2.98
N ILE A 262 22.43 9.02 4.16
CA ILE A 262 23.86 9.39 4.30
C ILE A 262 24.74 8.19 3.92
N ALA A 263 24.42 6.99 4.36
CA ALA A 263 25.17 5.78 4.04
C ALA A 263 25.20 5.54 2.52
N ILE A 264 24.03 5.51 1.87
CA ILE A 264 23.92 5.34 0.41
C ILE A 264 24.67 6.46 -0.33
N GLY A 265 24.44 7.73 0.05
CA GLY A 265 25.09 8.88 -0.59
C GLY A 265 26.62 8.84 -0.46
N SER A 266 27.14 8.29 0.65
CA SER A 266 28.58 8.15 0.88
C SER A 266 29.24 7.07 0.03
N GLY A 267 28.47 6.14 -0.55
CA GLY A 267 28.98 5.09 -1.44
C GLY A 267 29.34 5.60 -2.85
N GLY A 268 28.76 6.70 -3.29
CA GLY A 268 29.04 7.24 -4.65
C GLY A 268 28.67 6.25 -5.76
N LEU A 269 29.45 6.26 -6.86
CA LEU A 269 29.20 5.38 -8.00
C LEU A 269 29.70 3.94 -7.78
N GLU A 270 30.89 3.77 -7.25
CA GLU A 270 31.60 2.48 -7.16
C GLU A 270 31.55 1.85 -5.78
N GLY A 271 31.07 2.59 -4.76
CA GLY A 271 31.06 2.14 -3.38
C GLY A 271 32.41 2.27 -2.67
N LYS A 272 32.41 1.96 -1.36
CA LYS A 272 33.62 1.95 -0.52
C LYS A 272 34.34 0.60 -0.51
N GLY A 273 33.78 -0.40 -1.16
CA GLY A 273 34.23 -1.77 -1.19
C GLY A 273 33.60 -2.63 -0.09
N PHE A 274 33.53 -3.95 -0.35
CA PHE A 274 32.93 -4.93 0.52
C PHE A 274 33.52 -4.86 1.94
N LEU A 275 32.67 -4.81 2.94
CA LEU A 275 33.01 -4.66 4.36
C LEU A 275 33.83 -3.38 4.69
N ASN A 276 33.82 -2.36 3.83
CA ASN A 276 34.53 -1.11 4.04
C ASN A 276 33.59 0.10 4.29
N GLY A 277 32.29 -0.15 4.42
CA GLY A 277 31.32 0.86 4.78
C GLY A 277 31.63 1.49 6.14
N THR A 278 31.74 2.79 6.22
CA THR A 278 32.02 3.50 7.47
C THR A 278 30.77 3.63 8.35
N GLN A 279 29.64 3.96 7.77
CA GLN A 279 28.36 4.09 8.48
C GLN A 279 27.86 2.73 8.97
N THR A 280 28.00 1.72 8.12
CA THR A 280 27.57 0.34 8.43
C THR A 280 28.48 -0.32 9.47
N LYS A 281 29.81 -0.18 9.41
CA LYS A 281 30.73 -0.70 10.44
C LYS A 281 30.51 -0.08 11.82
N LEU A 282 30.25 1.21 11.87
CA LEU A 282 30.03 1.93 13.13
C LEU A 282 28.59 1.78 13.64
N LYS A 283 27.74 1.05 12.91
CA LYS A 283 26.33 0.78 13.26
C LYS A 283 25.52 2.06 13.50
N TYR A 284 25.79 3.11 12.72
CA TYR A 284 25.01 4.34 12.79
C TYR A 284 23.57 4.15 12.27
N VAL A 285 23.35 3.16 11.37
CA VAL A 285 22.01 2.78 10.93
C VAL A 285 21.52 1.64 11.81
N PRO A 286 20.56 1.85 12.71
CA PRO A 286 19.94 0.78 13.47
C PRO A 286 19.27 -0.23 12.55
N GLU A 287 19.28 -1.53 12.91
CA GLU A 287 18.65 -2.61 12.13
C GLU A 287 19.14 -2.74 10.68
N GLN A 288 20.39 -2.34 10.41
CA GLN A 288 20.99 -2.40 9.07
C GLN A 288 21.03 -3.83 8.50
N ASP A 289 21.22 -4.85 9.35
CA ASP A 289 21.32 -6.26 8.91
C ASP A 289 19.95 -6.85 8.54
N THR A 290 18.86 -6.23 8.98
CA THR A 290 17.48 -6.70 8.78
C THR A 290 16.71 -5.80 7.82
N ASP A 291 16.17 -4.71 8.33
CA ASP A 291 15.20 -3.89 7.60
C ASP A 291 15.87 -2.88 6.66
N PHE A 292 17.10 -2.44 6.98
CA PHE A 292 17.86 -1.45 6.22
C PHE A 292 19.04 -2.03 5.43
N ILE A 293 19.03 -3.35 5.14
CA ILE A 293 20.17 -4.00 4.44
C ILE A 293 20.53 -3.34 3.12
N PHE A 294 19.58 -2.77 2.41
CA PHE A 294 19.83 -2.11 1.13
C PHE A 294 20.74 -0.88 1.26
N CYS A 295 20.77 -0.20 2.44
CA CYS A 295 21.71 0.90 2.65
C CYS A 295 23.17 0.42 2.72
N THR A 296 23.40 -0.79 3.25
CA THR A 296 24.72 -1.42 3.25
C THR A 296 25.20 -1.70 1.83
N VAL A 297 24.30 -2.22 0.98
CA VAL A 297 24.60 -2.42 -0.45
C VAL A 297 24.95 -1.08 -1.11
N GLY A 298 24.18 -0.02 -0.83
CA GLY A 298 24.43 1.31 -1.39
C GLY A 298 25.75 1.94 -0.90
N GLU A 299 26.16 1.70 0.35
CA GLU A 299 27.42 2.21 0.88
C GLU A 299 28.63 1.44 0.36
N GLU A 300 28.55 0.10 0.37
CA GLU A 300 29.70 -0.76 0.06
C GLU A 300 29.92 -0.93 -1.44
N GLU A 301 28.86 -1.11 -2.22
CA GLU A 301 28.89 -1.38 -3.66
C GLU A 301 28.47 -0.17 -4.51
N GLY A 302 28.09 0.93 -3.88
CA GLY A 302 27.72 2.18 -4.53
C GLY A 302 26.46 2.08 -5.39
N PHE A 303 26.30 3.07 -6.27
CA PHE A 303 25.18 3.14 -7.20
C PHE A 303 25.13 1.94 -8.14
N LEU A 304 26.27 1.48 -8.65
CA LEU A 304 26.32 0.34 -9.58
C LEU A 304 25.86 -0.95 -8.92
N GLY A 305 26.28 -1.21 -7.67
CA GLY A 305 25.85 -2.36 -6.91
C GLY A 305 24.37 -2.31 -6.56
N ALA A 306 23.89 -1.17 -6.06
CA ALA A 306 22.48 -0.95 -5.75
C ALA A 306 21.60 -1.12 -7.00
N ALA A 307 21.99 -0.52 -8.13
CA ALA A 307 21.28 -0.69 -9.41
C ALA A 307 21.27 -2.15 -9.89
N THR A 308 22.39 -2.87 -9.74
CA THR A 308 22.47 -4.30 -10.08
C THR A 308 21.50 -5.12 -9.26
N VAL A 309 21.41 -4.90 -7.95
CA VAL A 309 20.46 -5.60 -7.08
C VAL A 309 19.01 -5.32 -7.51
N LEU A 310 18.68 -4.05 -7.81
CA LEU A 310 17.33 -3.70 -8.31
C LEU A 310 17.01 -4.35 -9.65
N LEU A 311 17.97 -4.41 -10.57
CA LEU A 311 17.81 -5.08 -11.87
C LEU A 311 17.63 -6.59 -11.71
N LEU A 312 18.32 -7.22 -10.76
CA LEU A 312 18.11 -8.64 -10.44
C LEU A 312 16.71 -8.91 -9.88
N PHE A 313 16.22 -8.05 -8.99
CA PHE A 313 14.84 -8.14 -8.52
C PHE A 313 13.82 -7.88 -9.63
N LEU A 314 14.06 -6.93 -10.51
CA LEU A 314 13.23 -6.68 -11.69
C LEU A 314 13.20 -7.91 -12.60
N ALA A 315 14.36 -8.53 -12.88
CA ALA A 315 14.45 -9.77 -13.67
C ALA A 315 13.69 -10.92 -13.00
N LEU A 316 13.79 -11.08 -11.67
CA LEU A 316 13.02 -12.05 -10.89
C LEU A 316 11.52 -11.82 -11.05
N ILE A 317 11.06 -10.58 -10.86
CA ILE A 317 9.64 -10.20 -10.98
C ILE A 317 9.12 -10.47 -12.38
N LEU A 318 9.83 -10.04 -13.42
CA LEU A 318 9.47 -10.32 -14.82
C LEU A 318 9.43 -11.82 -15.11
N ARG A 319 10.38 -12.58 -14.55
CA ARG A 319 10.39 -14.04 -14.68
C ARG A 319 9.19 -14.68 -13.98
N LEU A 320 8.82 -14.23 -12.79
CA LEU A 320 7.63 -14.72 -12.08
C LEU A 320 6.35 -14.42 -12.86
N ILE A 321 6.23 -13.24 -13.48
CA ILE A 321 5.09 -12.91 -14.37
C ILE A 321 5.03 -13.91 -15.51
N HIS A 322 6.14 -14.10 -16.22
CA HIS A 322 6.20 -15.03 -17.36
C HIS A 322 5.85 -16.48 -16.94
N LEU A 323 6.35 -16.93 -15.79
CA LEU A 323 6.04 -18.25 -15.25
C LEU A 323 4.56 -18.38 -14.84
N ALA A 324 3.96 -17.35 -14.28
CA ALA A 324 2.55 -17.33 -13.88
C ALA A 324 1.60 -17.35 -15.09
N GLU A 325 1.91 -16.53 -16.13
CA GLU A 325 1.07 -16.48 -17.35
C GLU A 325 1.08 -17.79 -18.15
N ARG A 326 2.16 -18.55 -18.12
CA ARG A 326 2.24 -19.80 -18.85
C ARG A 326 1.60 -21.00 -18.15
N GLN A 327 1.04 -20.80 -16.91
CA GLN A 327 0.42 -21.91 -16.17
C GLN A 327 -0.87 -22.39 -16.84
N PRO A 328 -1.02 -23.71 -17.09
CA PRO A 328 -2.23 -24.26 -17.72
C PRO A 328 -3.42 -24.27 -16.75
N THR A 329 -3.16 -24.30 -15.44
CA THR A 329 -4.20 -24.36 -14.41
C THR A 329 -4.41 -23.02 -13.74
N ALA A 330 -5.66 -22.70 -13.41
CA ALA A 330 -5.98 -21.53 -12.62
C ALA A 330 -5.27 -21.53 -11.25
N PHE A 331 -5.11 -22.71 -10.63
CA PHE A 331 -4.39 -22.86 -9.37
C PHE A 331 -2.94 -22.36 -9.48
N GLY A 332 -2.19 -22.84 -10.48
CA GLY A 332 -0.79 -22.44 -10.68
C GLY A 332 -0.65 -20.97 -11.00
N ARG A 333 -1.54 -20.42 -11.83
CA ARG A 333 -1.54 -19.01 -12.19
C ARG A 333 -1.82 -18.12 -10.98
N ILE A 334 -2.88 -18.39 -10.23
CA ILE A 334 -3.26 -17.61 -9.04
C ILE A 334 -2.14 -17.67 -8.00
N TYR A 335 -1.60 -18.86 -7.72
CA TYR A 335 -0.50 -19.00 -6.78
C TYR A 335 0.75 -18.22 -7.23
N GLY A 336 1.09 -18.29 -8.51
CA GLY A 336 2.20 -17.53 -9.10
C GLY A 336 2.03 -16.02 -8.93
N TYR A 337 0.82 -15.50 -9.14
CA TYR A 337 0.53 -14.08 -8.90
C TYR A 337 0.51 -13.71 -7.41
N CYS A 338 0.15 -14.61 -6.52
CA CYS A 338 0.31 -14.40 -5.08
C CYS A 338 1.80 -14.26 -4.71
N VAL A 339 2.65 -15.16 -5.20
CA VAL A 339 4.11 -15.09 -4.99
C VAL A 339 4.67 -13.78 -5.53
N LEU A 340 4.35 -13.46 -6.78
CA LEU A 340 4.75 -12.20 -7.43
C LEU A 340 4.37 -10.98 -6.58
N SER A 341 3.12 -10.92 -6.13
CA SER A 341 2.59 -9.78 -5.35
C SER A 341 3.35 -9.60 -4.04
N VAL A 342 3.64 -10.68 -3.32
CA VAL A 342 4.41 -10.65 -2.08
C VAL A 342 5.84 -10.16 -2.34
N PHE A 343 6.54 -10.71 -3.34
CA PHE A 343 7.91 -10.28 -3.67
C PHE A 343 7.96 -8.81 -4.09
N LEU A 344 7.08 -8.40 -5.00
CA LEU A 344 7.00 -7.02 -5.48
C LEU A 344 6.78 -6.05 -4.31
N PHE A 345 5.85 -6.37 -3.41
CA PHE A 345 5.54 -5.53 -2.27
C PHE A 345 6.71 -5.40 -1.29
N HIS A 346 7.39 -6.52 -0.97
CA HIS A 346 8.56 -6.50 -0.11
C HIS A 346 9.69 -5.65 -0.68
N VAL A 347 10.02 -5.84 -1.98
CA VAL A 347 11.06 -5.04 -2.64
C VAL A 347 10.69 -3.57 -2.66
N PHE A 348 9.46 -3.25 -3.08
CA PHE A 348 9.01 -1.86 -3.18
C PHE A 348 9.04 -1.14 -1.83
N ILE A 349 8.50 -1.76 -0.78
CA ILE A 349 8.44 -1.13 0.54
C ILE A 349 9.83 -1.06 1.19
N ASN A 350 10.64 -2.14 1.12
CA ASN A 350 11.97 -2.13 1.75
C ASN A 350 12.88 -1.09 1.10
N VAL A 351 12.99 -1.10 -0.21
CA VAL A 351 13.81 -0.10 -0.93
C VAL A 351 13.26 1.31 -0.75
N GLY A 352 11.94 1.46 -0.85
CA GLY A 352 11.27 2.75 -0.64
C GLY A 352 11.50 3.31 0.78
N MET A 353 11.51 2.46 1.80
CA MET A 353 11.76 2.83 3.19
C MET A 353 13.21 3.33 3.40
N VAL A 354 14.18 2.64 2.79
CA VAL A 354 15.59 3.01 2.88
C VAL A 354 15.89 4.33 2.15
N LEU A 355 15.13 4.63 1.09
CA LEU A 355 15.21 5.88 0.30
C LEU A 355 14.26 6.99 0.81
N GLY A 356 13.60 6.81 1.96
CA GLY A 356 12.66 7.81 2.48
C GLY A 356 11.36 8.00 1.67
N LEU A 357 11.06 7.09 0.71
CA LEU A 357 9.86 7.17 -0.13
C LEU A 357 8.62 6.51 0.49
N THR A 358 8.82 5.60 1.45
CA THR A 358 7.76 4.91 2.17
C THR A 358 8.03 4.94 3.68
N PRO A 359 7.00 4.82 4.55
CA PRO A 359 7.21 4.85 5.98
C PRO A 359 8.05 3.67 6.46
N VAL A 360 8.80 3.86 7.55
CA VAL A 360 9.58 2.81 8.18
C VAL A 360 8.63 1.80 8.82
N ILE A 361 8.44 0.65 8.15
CA ILE A 361 7.48 -0.38 8.55
C ILE A 361 8.17 -1.61 9.13
N GLY A 362 9.46 -1.84 8.79
CA GLY A 362 10.21 -3.00 9.23
C GLY A 362 9.83 -4.26 8.45
N ILE A 363 10.00 -4.24 7.13
CA ILE A 363 9.74 -5.36 6.22
C ILE A 363 11.07 -5.81 5.60
N PRO A 364 11.42 -7.12 5.69
CA PRO A 364 12.69 -7.61 5.16
C PRO A 364 12.73 -7.60 3.63
N LEU A 365 13.93 -7.36 3.07
CA LEU A 365 14.20 -7.53 1.65
C LEU A 365 14.39 -9.02 1.35
N PRO A 366 13.64 -9.62 0.39
CA PRO A 366 13.70 -11.04 0.10
C PRO A 366 15.12 -11.52 -0.19
N PHE A 367 15.57 -12.58 0.49
CA PHE A 367 16.88 -13.23 0.35
C PHE A 367 18.12 -12.38 0.74
N PHE A 368 17.96 -11.09 1.00
CA PHE A 368 19.04 -10.19 1.43
C PHE A 368 19.04 -9.95 2.93
N SER A 369 17.87 -9.63 3.50
CA SER A 369 17.75 -9.34 4.93
C SER A 369 18.08 -10.55 5.78
N TYR A 370 18.84 -10.31 6.85
CA TYR A 370 19.10 -11.31 7.87
C TYR A 370 17.80 -11.71 8.58
N GLY A 371 17.46 -13.00 8.54
CA GLY A 371 16.28 -13.53 9.21
C GLY A 371 15.96 -14.96 8.79
N GLY A 372 16.11 -15.93 9.70
CA GLY A 372 15.85 -17.34 9.39
C GLY A 372 14.40 -17.60 8.95
N SER A 373 13.42 -17.01 9.66
CA SER A 373 11.98 -17.20 9.34
C SER A 373 11.59 -16.58 8.02
N SER A 374 12.12 -15.39 7.69
CA SER A 374 11.85 -14.71 6.42
C SER A 374 12.46 -15.46 5.24
N LEU A 375 13.72 -15.93 5.41
CA LEU A 375 14.38 -16.76 4.40
C LEU A 375 13.57 -18.03 4.08
N TRP A 376 13.11 -18.74 5.11
CA TRP A 376 12.25 -19.91 4.92
C TRP A 376 10.92 -19.54 4.26
N GLY A 377 10.28 -18.46 4.69
CA GLY A 377 9.02 -18.01 4.12
C GLY A 377 9.12 -17.72 2.61
N PHE A 378 10.14 -16.96 2.19
CA PHE A 378 10.39 -16.66 0.77
C PHE A 378 10.80 -17.90 -0.01
N THR A 379 11.61 -18.77 0.58
CA THR A 379 12.01 -20.03 -0.04
C THR A 379 10.79 -20.91 -0.29
N PHE A 380 9.92 -21.13 0.69
CA PHE A 380 8.70 -21.91 0.48
C PHE A 380 7.77 -21.27 -0.57
N LEU A 381 7.55 -19.96 -0.50
CA LEU A 381 6.76 -19.26 -1.52
C LEU A 381 7.28 -19.55 -2.93
N LEU A 382 8.56 -19.33 -3.15
CA LEU A 382 9.17 -19.46 -4.49
C LEU A 382 9.24 -20.91 -4.94
N PHE A 383 9.75 -21.83 -4.11
CA PHE A 383 10.00 -23.21 -4.53
C PHE A 383 8.75 -24.04 -4.69
N ILE A 384 7.67 -23.75 -3.92
CA ILE A 384 6.35 -24.35 -4.20
C ILE A 384 5.88 -23.94 -5.60
N PHE A 385 6.03 -22.64 -5.96
CA PHE A 385 5.68 -22.18 -7.30
C PHE A 385 6.50 -22.84 -8.40
N LEU A 386 7.82 -22.92 -8.21
CA LEU A 386 8.70 -23.60 -9.16
C LEU A 386 8.35 -25.09 -9.31
N ARG A 387 7.93 -25.75 -8.22
CA ARG A 387 7.47 -27.14 -8.27
C ARG A 387 6.16 -27.29 -9.04
N ILE A 388 5.22 -26.36 -8.86
CA ILE A 388 3.98 -26.32 -9.65
C ILE A 388 4.30 -26.14 -11.14
N ASP A 389 5.20 -25.22 -11.47
CA ASP A 389 5.62 -24.96 -12.84
C ASP A 389 6.31 -26.15 -13.48
N ALA A 390 7.19 -26.84 -12.75
CA ALA A 390 7.86 -28.05 -13.24
C ALA A 390 6.86 -29.20 -13.53
N GLY A 391 5.77 -29.28 -12.76
CA GLY A 391 4.73 -30.30 -12.95
C GLY A 391 3.75 -30.02 -14.09
N ARG A 392 3.79 -28.85 -14.74
CA ARG A 392 2.82 -28.46 -15.78
C ARG A 392 2.76 -29.42 -16.98
N ASN A 393 3.91 -29.98 -17.40
CA ASN A 393 3.99 -30.88 -18.55
C ASN A 393 3.35 -32.25 -18.27
N LEU A 394 3.22 -32.64 -16.99
CA LEU A 394 2.56 -33.88 -16.58
C LEU A 394 1.04 -33.82 -16.69
N LEU A 395 0.47 -32.64 -16.84
CA LEU A 395 -0.97 -32.43 -17.01
C LEU A 395 -1.40 -32.47 -18.49
N HIS A 396 -0.45 -32.57 -19.40
CA HIS A 396 -0.69 -32.69 -20.85
C HIS A 396 -0.46 -34.13 -21.36
N GLN A 397 -0.08 -35.07 -20.50
CA GLN A 397 -0.06 -36.49 -20.74
C GLN A 397 -1.29 -37.17 -20.14
#